data_c5cea7e4a6a90b44eecb23fc221bcdc4
#
_entry.id   c5cea7e4a6a90b44eecb23fc221bcdc4
#
_cell.length_a   1.000
_cell.length_b   1.000
_cell.length_c   1.000
_cell.angle_alpha   90.00
_cell.angle_beta   90.00
_cell.angle_gamma   90.00
#
_symmetry.space_group_name_H-M   'P 1'
#
loop_
_entity.id
_entity.type
_entity.pdbx_description
1 polymer ?
#
loop_
_entity_poly.entity_id
_entity_poly.type
_entity_poly.pdbx_seq_one_letter_code
_entity_poly.pdbx_strand_id
1 'polypeptide(L)'
;MSNIFIKNAKVIATMDDNQTEIVNQSIYCEDGKIVEIGECINSNYDKRITINASEMVVIPGLINTHHHLFQNLTRCYPKAQNESLFGWLTSLYPVWDKIGPSDIYISSLIGLSEMVLSGCT
;
A
#
# COMPACT_ATOMS: atom_id res chain seq x y z
N MET A 1 -16.58 -11.08 -4.07
CA MET A 1 -15.20 -10.60 -4.10
C MET A 1 -14.38 -11.48 -5.05
N SER A 2 -13.22 -11.04 -5.50
CA SER A 2 -12.44 -11.83 -6.47
C SER A 2 -11.52 -12.79 -5.72
N ASN A 3 -11.50 -14.06 -6.12
CA ASN A 3 -10.55 -15.03 -5.59
C ASN A 3 -9.19 -14.83 -6.25
N ILE A 4 -8.13 -14.84 -5.47
CA ILE A 4 -6.76 -14.60 -5.93
C ILE A 4 -5.89 -15.80 -5.64
N PHE A 5 -5.16 -16.26 -6.66
CA PHE A 5 -4.17 -17.30 -6.54
C PHE A 5 -2.78 -16.75 -6.87
N ILE A 6 -1.92 -16.65 -5.87
CA ILE A 6 -0.51 -16.27 -6.03
C ILE A 6 0.28 -17.57 -6.13
N LYS A 7 0.77 -17.85 -7.34
CA LYS A 7 1.40 -19.14 -7.66
C LYS A 7 2.92 -19.06 -7.54
N ASN A 8 3.52 -20.05 -6.88
CA ASN A 8 4.96 -20.29 -6.86
C ASN A 8 5.77 -19.08 -6.34
N ALA A 9 5.31 -18.42 -5.27
CA ALA A 9 6.08 -17.32 -4.71
C ALA A 9 7.49 -17.79 -4.36
N LYS A 10 8.51 -17.06 -4.84
CA LYS A 10 9.91 -17.38 -4.54
C LYS A 10 10.18 -17.33 -3.05
N VAL A 11 9.64 -16.32 -2.39
CA VAL A 11 9.63 -16.17 -0.93
C VAL A 11 8.31 -15.53 -0.51
N ILE A 12 7.71 -16.03 0.53
CA ILE A 12 6.63 -15.37 1.28
C ILE A 12 7.24 -14.96 2.62
N ALA A 13 7.49 -13.66 2.81
CA ALA A 13 7.95 -13.13 4.07
C ALA A 13 6.74 -12.71 4.90
N THR A 14 6.45 -13.43 5.98
CA THR A 14 5.22 -13.23 6.76
C THR A 14 5.26 -11.97 7.61
N MET A 15 6.45 -11.40 7.83
CA MET A 15 6.69 -10.23 8.67
C MET A 15 6.18 -10.41 10.11
N ASP A 16 6.11 -11.66 10.59
CA ASP A 16 5.80 -12.01 11.96
C ASP A 16 7.00 -11.81 12.89
N ASP A 17 6.80 -11.93 14.20
CA ASP A 17 7.85 -11.75 15.21
C ASP A 17 9.01 -12.74 15.05
N ASN A 18 8.78 -13.89 14.43
CA ASN A 18 9.79 -14.91 14.14
C ASN A 18 10.54 -14.65 12.83
N GLN A 19 10.15 -13.62 12.06
CA GLN A 19 10.70 -13.33 10.73
C GLN A 19 10.60 -14.55 9.79
N THR A 20 9.45 -15.22 9.81
CA THR A 20 9.24 -16.44 9.05
C THR A 20 9.28 -16.19 7.55
N GLU A 21 10.12 -16.96 6.85
CA GLU A 21 10.20 -16.98 5.39
C GLU A 21 9.76 -18.35 4.88
N ILE A 22 8.80 -18.36 3.97
CA ILE A 22 8.28 -19.57 3.34
C ILE A 22 8.69 -19.54 1.86
N VAL A 23 9.46 -20.51 1.41
CA VAL A 23 10.03 -20.53 0.06
C VAL A 23 9.25 -21.46 -0.88
N ASN A 24 9.14 -21.05 -2.15
CA ASN A 24 8.54 -21.85 -3.23
C ASN A 24 7.11 -22.32 -2.95
N GLN A 25 6.33 -21.51 -2.26
CA GLN A 25 4.95 -21.82 -1.91
C GLN A 25 3.96 -20.93 -2.68
N SER A 26 2.72 -21.33 -2.68
CA SER A 26 1.60 -20.59 -3.28
C SER A 26 0.63 -20.14 -2.21
N ILE A 27 -0.13 -19.07 -2.50
CA ILE A 27 -1.16 -18.53 -1.60
C ILE A 27 -2.49 -18.54 -2.34
N TYR A 28 -3.53 -19.03 -1.71
CA TYR A 28 -4.90 -18.87 -2.18
C TYR A 28 -5.68 -17.96 -1.24
N CYS A 29 -6.32 -16.95 -1.83
CA CYS A 29 -7.18 -16.00 -1.12
C CYS A 29 -8.60 -16.07 -1.67
N GLU A 30 -9.56 -16.10 -0.76
CA GLU A 30 -11.00 -16.10 -1.05
C GLU A 30 -11.69 -15.11 -0.11
N ASP A 31 -12.58 -14.29 -0.67
CA ASP A 31 -13.34 -13.26 0.07
C ASP A 31 -12.49 -12.37 1.00
N GLY A 32 -11.31 -11.98 0.49
CA GLY A 32 -10.40 -11.09 1.21
C GLY A 32 -9.59 -11.76 2.32
N LYS A 33 -9.59 -13.09 2.39
CA LYS A 33 -8.83 -13.85 3.40
C LYS A 33 -7.86 -14.82 2.74
N ILE A 34 -6.72 -15.04 3.36
CA ILE A 34 -5.83 -16.15 3.02
C ILE A 34 -6.47 -17.43 3.54
N VAL A 35 -6.77 -18.36 2.63
CA VAL A 35 -7.42 -19.65 2.93
C VAL A 35 -6.38 -20.75 3.03
N GLU A 36 -5.38 -20.73 2.15
CA GLU A 36 -4.35 -21.75 2.09
C GLU A 36 -3.00 -21.18 1.67
N ILE A 37 -1.94 -21.67 2.29
CA ILE A 37 -0.54 -21.47 1.87
C ILE A 37 0.07 -22.87 1.75
N GLY A 38 0.66 -23.19 0.60
CA GLY A 38 1.23 -24.51 0.39
C GLY A 38 1.89 -24.68 -0.97
N GLU A 39 2.65 -25.76 -1.14
CA GLU A 39 3.24 -26.14 -2.40
C GLU A 39 2.17 -26.51 -3.43
N CYS A 40 1.16 -27.26 -2.98
CA CYS A 40 0.05 -27.73 -3.79
C CYS A 40 -1.27 -27.18 -3.24
N ILE A 41 -1.78 -26.12 -3.86
CA ILE A 41 -3.09 -25.55 -3.53
C ILE A 41 -4.20 -26.43 -4.12
N ASN A 42 -5.28 -26.62 -3.36
CA ASN A 42 -6.43 -27.42 -3.77
C ASN A 42 -6.92 -27.06 -5.19
N SER A 43 -7.01 -28.05 -6.05
CA SER A 43 -7.40 -27.88 -7.47
C SER A 43 -8.86 -27.44 -7.66
N ASN A 44 -9.72 -27.66 -6.66
CA ASN A 44 -11.15 -27.32 -6.71
C ASN A 44 -11.42 -25.82 -6.44
N TYR A 45 -10.43 -25.04 -6.04
CA TYR A 45 -10.60 -23.63 -5.83
C TYR A 45 -10.83 -22.86 -7.14
N ASP A 46 -11.77 -21.91 -7.10
CA ASP A 46 -12.02 -20.98 -8.22
C ASP A 46 -10.91 -19.93 -8.31
N LYS A 47 -9.93 -20.15 -9.17
CA LYS A 47 -8.72 -19.32 -9.34
C LYS A 47 -8.96 -18.22 -10.38
N ARG A 48 -9.84 -17.26 -10.09
CA ARG A 48 -10.23 -16.19 -11.03
C ARG A 48 -9.08 -15.26 -11.39
N ILE A 49 -8.26 -14.89 -10.40
CA ILE A 49 -7.07 -14.07 -10.63
C ILE A 49 -5.86 -14.92 -10.26
N THR A 50 -4.99 -15.17 -11.23
CA THR A 50 -3.75 -15.92 -11.00
C THR A 50 -2.55 -15.03 -11.26
N ILE A 51 -1.65 -14.93 -10.28
CA ILE A 51 -0.40 -14.18 -10.33
C ILE A 51 0.75 -15.17 -10.23
N ASN A 52 1.62 -15.23 -11.24
CA ASN A 52 2.85 -16.01 -11.16
C ASN A 52 3.91 -15.21 -10.41
N ALA A 53 4.30 -15.65 -9.22
CA ALA A 53 5.25 -14.99 -8.34
C ALA A 53 6.61 -15.73 -8.23
N SER A 54 6.96 -16.55 -9.22
CA SER A 54 8.19 -17.38 -9.19
C SER A 54 9.49 -16.59 -9.06
N GLU A 55 9.49 -15.31 -9.44
CA GLU A 55 10.62 -14.39 -9.27
C GLU A 55 10.32 -13.24 -8.29
N MET A 56 9.27 -13.40 -7.46
CA MET A 56 8.78 -12.35 -6.58
C MET A 56 8.89 -12.76 -5.11
N VAL A 57 9.07 -11.74 -4.27
CA VAL A 57 8.83 -11.83 -2.82
C VAL A 57 7.42 -11.34 -2.56
N VAL A 58 6.66 -12.12 -1.81
CA VAL A 58 5.31 -11.74 -1.36
C VAL A 58 5.39 -11.32 0.10
N ILE A 59 4.88 -10.14 0.40
CA ILE A 59 4.82 -9.57 1.75
C ILE A 59 3.38 -9.19 2.08
N PRO A 60 3.01 -9.05 3.35
CA PRO A 60 1.77 -8.40 3.75
C PRO A 60 1.67 -6.97 3.21
N GLY A 61 0.46 -6.46 3.03
CA GLY A 61 0.26 -5.05 2.67
C GLY A 61 0.92 -4.11 3.67
N LEU A 62 1.45 -3.01 3.17
CA LEU A 62 2.13 -2.01 4.00
C LEU A 62 1.12 -1.22 4.83
N ILE A 63 1.48 -0.85 6.05
CA ILE A 63 0.64 -0.04 6.93
C ILE A 63 1.29 1.33 7.08
N ASN A 64 0.59 2.38 6.65
CA ASN A 64 1.00 3.75 6.87
C ASN A 64 0.32 4.30 8.12
N THR A 65 1.09 4.53 9.18
CA THR A 65 0.59 5.01 10.47
C THR A 65 0.67 6.53 10.62
N HIS A 66 1.25 7.25 9.65
CA HIS A 66 1.41 8.70 9.71
C HIS A 66 1.33 9.30 8.31
N HIS A 67 0.32 10.14 8.08
CA HIS A 67 0.17 10.88 6.83
C HIS A 67 -0.58 12.20 7.04
N HIS A 68 -0.20 13.22 6.27
CA HIS A 68 -0.86 14.52 6.23
C HIS A 68 -1.55 14.71 4.87
N LEU A 69 -2.68 14.05 4.67
CA LEU A 69 -3.35 13.95 3.36
C LEU A 69 -3.66 15.31 2.71
N PHE A 70 -4.05 16.32 3.50
CA PHE A 70 -4.35 17.65 2.97
C PHE A 70 -3.13 18.38 2.38
N GLN A 71 -1.91 17.97 2.75
CA GLN A 71 -0.67 18.61 2.29
C GLN A 71 -0.24 18.16 0.88
N ASN A 72 -0.88 17.13 0.31
CA ASN A 72 -0.51 16.63 -1.01
C ASN A 72 -0.61 17.71 -2.11
N LEU A 73 -1.59 18.64 -2.02
CA LEU A 73 -1.74 19.73 -2.98
C LEU A 73 -0.61 20.76 -2.93
N THR A 74 0.12 20.82 -1.82
CA THR A 74 1.23 21.75 -1.64
C THR A 74 2.61 21.09 -1.69
N ARG A 75 2.64 19.82 -2.09
CA ARG A 75 3.89 19.10 -2.35
C ARG A 75 4.73 19.88 -3.37
N CYS A 76 6.01 20.07 -3.08
CA CYS A 76 6.93 20.84 -3.93
C CYS A 76 6.58 22.32 -4.09
N TYR A 77 5.86 22.94 -3.15
CA TYR A 77 5.60 24.37 -3.20
C TYR A 77 6.90 25.17 -3.18
N PRO A 78 7.20 26.03 -4.20
CA PRO A 78 8.54 26.59 -4.39
C PRO A 78 9.06 27.41 -3.20
N LYS A 79 8.20 28.16 -2.52
CA LYS A 79 8.59 29.00 -1.38
C LYS A 79 8.89 28.20 -0.11
N ALA A 80 8.50 26.92 -0.06
CA ALA A 80 8.73 26.04 1.06
C ALA A 80 9.91 25.08 0.83
N GLN A 81 10.52 25.10 -0.37
CA GLN A 81 11.62 24.22 -0.70
C GLN A 81 12.89 24.63 0.05
N ASN A 82 13.57 23.66 0.66
CA ASN A 82 14.81 23.84 1.41
C ASN A 82 14.71 24.77 2.63
N GLU A 83 13.51 25.08 3.10
CA GLU A 83 13.28 25.88 4.29
C GLU A 83 13.49 25.08 5.58
N SER A 84 13.83 25.79 6.66
CA SER A 84 13.72 25.23 8.00
C SER A 84 12.26 24.88 8.33
N LEU A 85 12.00 24.10 9.38
CA LEU A 85 10.63 23.75 9.79
C LEU A 85 9.74 24.99 9.93
N PHE A 86 10.21 26.04 10.59
CA PHE A 86 9.45 27.27 10.77
C PHE A 86 9.27 28.05 9.47
N GLY A 87 10.29 28.14 8.63
CA GLY A 87 10.21 28.74 7.29
C GLY A 87 9.19 28.02 6.41
N TRP A 88 9.19 26.68 6.45
CA TRP A 88 8.23 25.82 5.77
C TRP A 88 6.80 26.09 6.23
N LEU A 89 6.55 26.09 7.56
CA LEU A 89 5.24 26.37 8.13
C LEU A 89 4.73 27.78 7.77
N THR A 90 5.56 28.81 7.96
CA THR A 90 5.15 30.20 7.67
C THR A 90 4.87 30.43 6.18
N SER A 91 5.53 29.67 5.30
CA SER A 91 5.27 29.72 3.85
C SER A 91 3.96 29.03 3.46
N LEU A 92 3.58 27.98 4.18
CA LEU A 92 2.44 27.13 3.82
C LEU A 92 1.13 27.51 4.54
N TYR A 93 1.16 27.97 5.78
CA TYR A 93 -0.06 28.36 6.49
C TYR A 93 -0.96 29.34 5.72
N PRO A 94 -0.47 30.39 5.06
CA PRO A 94 -1.30 31.29 4.26
C PRO A 94 -1.92 30.60 3.02
N VAL A 95 -1.34 29.49 2.56
CA VAL A 95 -1.88 28.68 1.47
C VAL A 95 -2.96 27.75 2.02
N TRP A 96 -2.68 27.06 3.12
CA TRP A 96 -3.62 26.12 3.76
C TRP A 96 -4.86 26.79 4.33
N ASP A 97 -4.75 28.04 4.76
CA ASP A 97 -5.91 28.86 5.21
C ASP A 97 -6.96 29.06 4.11
N LYS A 98 -6.59 28.89 2.85
CA LYS A 98 -7.46 28.98 1.69
C LYS A 98 -8.03 27.66 1.21
N ILE A 99 -7.59 26.52 1.79
CA ILE A 99 -8.04 25.19 1.41
C ILE A 99 -9.45 24.95 1.95
N GLY A 100 -10.37 24.66 1.05
CA GLY A 100 -11.74 24.31 1.38
C GLY A 100 -12.01 22.80 1.45
N PRO A 101 -13.22 22.37 1.81
CA PRO A 101 -13.57 20.95 1.93
C PRO A 101 -13.35 20.14 0.64
N SER A 102 -13.62 20.73 -0.53
CA SER A 102 -13.38 20.06 -1.83
C SER A 102 -11.90 19.81 -2.09
N ASP A 103 -11.05 20.77 -1.70
CA ASP A 103 -9.60 20.63 -1.89
C ASP A 103 -9.04 19.54 -0.97
N ILE A 104 -9.53 19.48 0.27
CA ILE A 104 -9.18 18.41 1.23
C ILE A 104 -9.60 17.05 0.68
N TYR A 105 -10.80 16.95 0.11
CA TYR A 105 -11.28 15.71 -0.51
C TYR A 105 -10.36 15.26 -1.63
N ILE A 106 -10.06 16.13 -2.58
CA ILE A 106 -9.17 15.82 -3.72
C ILE A 106 -7.76 15.47 -3.24
N SER A 107 -7.22 16.26 -2.30
CA SER A 107 -5.90 15.99 -1.72
C SER A 107 -5.83 14.63 -1.06
N SER A 108 -6.86 14.28 -0.29
CA SER A 108 -6.95 12.98 0.36
C SER A 108 -7.09 11.85 -0.65
N LEU A 109 -7.89 12.02 -1.69
CA LEU A 109 -8.05 11.03 -2.75
C LEU A 109 -6.72 10.74 -3.47
N ILE A 110 -5.93 11.78 -3.77
CA ILE A 110 -4.59 11.64 -4.36
C ILE A 110 -3.68 10.85 -3.42
N GLY A 111 -3.58 11.25 -2.16
CA GLY A 111 -2.69 10.59 -1.19
C GLY A 111 -3.08 9.13 -0.92
N LEU A 112 -4.37 8.84 -0.78
CA LEU A 112 -4.87 7.48 -0.62
C LEU A 112 -4.60 6.62 -1.86
N SER A 113 -4.78 7.20 -3.06
CA SER A 113 -4.47 6.49 -4.31
C SER A 113 -3.00 6.14 -4.42
N GLU A 114 -2.11 7.06 -4.07
CA GLU A 114 -0.66 6.79 -4.03
C GLU A 114 -0.31 5.69 -3.02
N MET A 115 -0.92 5.71 -1.84
CA MET A 115 -0.70 4.67 -0.83
C MET A 115 -1.13 3.29 -1.33
N VAL A 116 -2.34 3.18 -1.91
CA VAL A 116 -2.81 1.90 -2.48
C VAL A 116 -1.90 1.43 -3.61
N LEU A 117 -1.50 2.32 -4.53
CA LEU A 117 -0.59 1.98 -5.63
C LEU A 117 0.81 1.60 -5.16
N SER A 118 1.24 2.03 -3.98
CA SER A 118 2.52 1.65 -3.36
C SER A 118 2.42 0.44 -2.41
N GLY A 119 1.25 -0.20 -2.33
CA GLY A 119 1.04 -1.44 -1.57
C GLY A 119 0.57 -1.24 -0.13
N CYS A 120 0.11 -0.05 0.24
CA CYS A 120 -0.56 0.15 1.53
C CYS A 120 -1.99 -0.43 1.50
N THR A 121 -2.41 -0.97 2.62
CA THR A 121 -3.76 -1.56 2.84
C THR A 121 -4.43 -0.95 4.06
#